data_52a64871038779b194342b1418621cb8
#
_entry.id   52a64871038779b194342b1418621cb8
#
_cell.length_a   1.000
_cell.length_b   1.000
_cell.length_c   1.000
_cell.angle_alpha   90.00
_cell.angle_beta   90.00
_cell.angle_gamma   90.00
#
_symmetry.space_group_name_H-M   'P 1'
#
loop_
_entity.id
_entity.type
_entity.pdbx_description
1 polymer ?
#
loop_
_entity_poly.entity_id
_entity_poly.type
_entity_poly.pdbx_seq_one_letter_code
_entity_poly.pdbx_strand_id
1 'polypeptide(L)'
;MAQNYEIDIKRFNGQDYDTLLPTPAAHASTHQADGSDPLTLQTGNYGDGTITKVKLASGATYTQIGITLTVAGWSGNSQTITVSGVTANNAVIISPAPSSYLSYGEFGVYCSAQATNSLTFACDSTPDVALTVNIFIPV
;
A
#
# COMPACT_ATOMS: atom_id res chain seq x y z
N MET A 1 -24.50 27.42 48.83
CA MET A 1 -23.49 26.65 48.05
C MET A 1 -23.36 27.10 46.60
N ALA A 2 -24.45 27.45 45.93
CA ALA A 2 -24.40 27.99 44.58
C ALA A 2 -23.66 29.33 44.46
N GLN A 3 -23.70 30.16 45.49
CA GLN A 3 -23.01 31.46 45.49
C GLN A 3 -21.48 31.37 45.48
N ASN A 4 -20.91 30.38 46.13
CA ASN A 4 -19.45 30.23 46.12
C ASN A 4 -18.92 29.77 44.74
N TYR A 5 -19.73 29.03 44.04
CA TYR A 5 -19.36 28.57 42.73
C TYR A 5 -19.37 29.69 41.69
N GLU A 6 -20.37 30.53 41.81
CA GLU A 6 -20.51 31.68 40.93
C GLU A 6 -19.47 32.76 41.19
N ILE A 7 -19.09 32.94 42.47
CA ILE A 7 -18.06 33.90 42.86
C ILE A 7 -16.67 33.44 42.40
N ASP A 8 -16.39 32.18 42.50
CA ASP A 8 -15.12 31.64 42.02
C ASP A 8 -14.98 31.72 40.50
N ILE A 9 -16.03 31.46 39.78
CA ILE A 9 -16.05 31.64 38.32
C ILE A 9 -15.89 33.10 37.93
N LYS A 10 -16.54 34.01 38.64
CA LYS A 10 -16.42 35.46 38.43
C LYS A 10 -15.09 36.05 38.88
N ARG A 11 -14.40 35.44 39.79
CA ARG A 11 -13.05 35.85 40.20
C ARG A 11 -12.02 35.55 39.13
N PHE A 12 -12.24 34.52 38.35
CA PHE A 12 -11.40 34.20 37.21
C PHE A 12 -11.76 35.00 35.98
N ASN A 13 -12.87 35.79 36.04
CA ASN A 13 -13.12 37.00 35.30
C ASN A 13 -12.68 37.04 33.85
N GLY A 14 -13.01 36.03 33.13
CA GLY A 14 -12.81 36.10 31.68
C GLY A 14 -11.37 36.28 31.22
N GLN A 15 -10.44 36.61 32.10
CA GLN A 15 -9.01 36.65 31.68
C GLN A 15 -8.39 35.25 31.68
N ASP A 16 -8.93 34.38 32.50
CA ASP A 16 -8.31 33.10 32.73
C ASP A 16 -9.06 31.92 32.12
N TYR A 17 -10.17 32.18 31.45
CA TYR A 17 -10.84 31.13 30.70
C TYR A 17 -9.94 30.53 29.63
N ASP A 18 -9.16 31.37 28.99
CA ASP A 18 -8.21 30.93 27.96
C ASP A 18 -6.98 30.23 28.54
N THR A 19 -6.63 30.51 29.81
CA THR A 19 -5.50 29.86 30.46
C THR A 19 -5.86 28.60 31.19
N LEU A 20 -7.15 28.41 31.58
CA LEU A 20 -7.65 27.20 32.22
C LEU A 20 -8.10 26.13 31.25
N LEU A 21 -8.44 26.52 30.03
CA LEU A 21 -8.72 25.56 28.97
C LEU A 21 -7.42 25.19 28.26
N PRO A 22 -7.15 23.92 28.10
CA PRO A 22 -6.00 23.50 27.31
C PRO A 22 -6.10 24.14 25.90
N THR A 23 -5.06 24.83 25.51
CA THR A 23 -5.01 25.43 24.18
C THR A 23 -5.21 24.34 23.12
N PRO A 24 -5.83 24.65 21.98
CA PRO A 24 -6.00 23.66 20.90
C PRO A 24 -4.69 22.98 20.47
N ALA A 25 -3.56 23.67 20.60
CA ALA A 25 -2.24 23.11 20.32
C ALA A 25 -1.81 22.04 21.34
N ALA A 26 -2.09 22.27 22.64
CA ALA A 26 -1.82 21.26 23.66
C ALA A 26 -2.73 20.03 23.51
N HIS A 27 -3.99 20.25 23.13
CA HIS A 27 -4.93 19.17 22.86
C HIS A 27 -4.51 18.33 21.65
N ALA A 28 -4.04 18.96 20.58
CA ALA A 28 -3.57 18.25 19.39
C ALA A 28 -2.37 17.33 19.67
N SER A 29 -1.47 17.72 20.58
CA SER A 29 -0.30 16.90 20.90
C SER A 29 -0.63 15.65 21.72
N THR A 30 -1.77 15.63 22.44
CA THR A 30 -2.17 14.44 23.23
C THR A 30 -2.63 13.27 22.34
N HIS A 31 -3.02 13.54 21.10
CA HIS A 31 -3.51 12.55 20.13
C HIS A 31 -2.40 11.96 19.24
N GLN A 32 -1.15 12.30 19.50
CA GLN A 32 -0.02 11.67 18.78
C GLN A 32 0.21 10.24 19.30
N ALA A 33 0.95 9.43 18.53
CA ALA A 33 1.17 8.02 18.84
C ALA A 33 1.81 7.78 20.22
N ASP A 34 2.59 8.74 20.71
CA ASP A 34 3.26 8.78 22.03
C ASP A 34 2.59 9.75 23.03
N GLY A 35 1.44 10.32 22.66
CA GLY A 35 0.65 11.21 23.49
C GLY A 35 -0.11 10.48 24.60
N SER A 36 -0.63 11.25 25.57
CA SER A 36 -1.38 10.71 26.71
C SER A 36 -2.77 10.15 26.33
N ASP A 37 -3.28 10.50 25.15
CA ASP A 37 -4.57 10.06 24.62
C ASP A 37 -4.45 9.76 23.10
N PRO A 38 -3.79 8.65 22.73
CA PRO A 38 -3.61 8.31 21.33
C PRO A 38 -4.96 7.98 20.68
N LEU A 39 -5.20 8.54 19.49
CA LEU A 39 -6.37 8.19 18.70
C LEU A 39 -6.29 6.74 18.22
N THR A 40 -7.20 5.91 18.71
CA THR A 40 -7.36 4.56 18.19
C THR A 40 -8.23 4.60 16.95
N LEU A 41 -7.73 4.04 15.85
CA LEU A 41 -8.47 3.88 14.61
C LEU A 41 -9.62 2.88 14.83
N GLN A 42 -10.87 3.36 14.85
CA GLN A 42 -12.05 2.50 14.89
C GLN A 42 -12.67 2.42 13.50
N THR A 43 -13.11 1.23 13.12
CA THR A 43 -13.89 1.02 11.90
C THR A 43 -15.15 1.87 11.95
N GLY A 44 -15.33 2.79 11.02
CA GLY A 44 -16.47 3.71 10.94
C GLY A 44 -16.13 5.18 11.19
N ASN A 45 -14.94 5.50 11.72
CA ASN A 45 -14.51 6.88 11.90
C ASN A 45 -13.89 7.49 10.64
N TYR A 46 -13.76 6.71 9.57
CA TYR A 46 -13.14 7.13 8.33
C TYR A 46 -14.12 6.95 7.18
N GLY A 47 -14.37 8.03 6.46
CA GLY A 47 -15.08 7.97 5.20
C GLY A 47 -14.29 7.15 4.17
N ASP A 48 -15.02 6.57 3.22
CA ASP A 48 -14.41 5.82 2.12
C ASP A 48 -13.37 6.70 1.38
N GLY A 49 -12.20 6.15 1.13
CA GLY A 49 -11.07 6.87 0.52
C GLY A 49 -10.24 7.77 1.46
N THR A 50 -10.58 7.86 2.76
CA THR A 50 -9.82 8.70 3.71
C THR A 50 -8.43 8.14 4.00
N ILE A 51 -8.26 6.82 3.99
CA ILE A 51 -6.97 6.17 4.16
C ILE A 51 -6.37 5.92 2.78
N THR A 52 -5.37 6.69 2.43
CA THR A 52 -4.64 6.54 1.16
C THR A 52 -3.53 5.49 1.28
N LYS A 53 -3.05 5.00 0.15
CA LYS A 53 -1.92 4.06 0.07
C LYS A 53 -0.71 4.51 0.91
N VAL A 54 -0.42 5.82 0.94
CA VAL A 54 0.71 6.40 1.70
C VAL A 54 0.55 6.26 3.21
N LYS A 55 -0.70 6.13 3.71
CA LYS A 55 -1.01 5.99 5.14
C LYS A 55 -1.03 4.53 5.61
N LEU A 56 -0.92 3.59 4.69
CA LEU A 56 -0.89 2.17 5.01
C LEU A 56 0.55 1.71 5.28
N ALA A 57 0.70 0.75 6.18
CA ALA A 57 2.00 0.13 6.42
C ALA A 57 2.49 -0.59 5.16
N SER A 58 3.82 -0.71 5.03
CA SER A 58 4.45 -1.50 3.96
C SER A 58 3.89 -2.94 3.96
N GLY A 59 3.53 -3.44 2.78
CA GLY A 59 2.90 -4.74 2.62
C GLY A 59 1.38 -4.75 2.74
N ALA A 60 0.76 -3.63 3.18
CA ALA A 60 -0.70 -3.51 3.22
C ALA A 60 -1.32 -3.14 1.85
N THR A 61 -0.49 -2.82 0.88
CA THR A 61 -0.89 -2.48 -0.49
C THR A 61 -0.07 -3.27 -1.50
N TYR A 62 -0.53 -3.28 -2.73
CA TYR A 62 0.20 -3.89 -3.85
C TYR A 62 0.17 -2.98 -5.07
N THR A 63 1.18 -3.14 -5.93
CA THR A 63 1.18 -2.59 -7.27
C THR A 63 0.83 -3.70 -8.26
N GLN A 64 -0.16 -3.46 -9.12
CA GLN A 64 -0.52 -4.35 -10.20
C GLN A 64 0.03 -3.82 -11.51
N ILE A 65 0.70 -4.68 -12.25
CA ILE A 65 1.29 -4.36 -13.56
C ILE A 65 0.91 -5.45 -14.55
N GLY A 66 0.33 -5.07 -15.70
CA GLY A 66 0.13 -5.97 -16.84
C GLY A 66 1.31 -5.83 -17.80
N ILE A 67 1.94 -6.94 -18.18
CA ILE A 67 3.07 -6.96 -19.11
C ILE A 67 2.83 -7.98 -20.19
N THR A 68 3.30 -7.67 -21.40
CA THR A 68 3.26 -8.60 -22.54
C THR A 68 4.64 -9.23 -22.76
N LEU A 69 4.69 -10.54 -22.70
CA LEU A 69 5.81 -11.35 -23.18
C LEU A 69 5.67 -11.45 -24.69
N THR A 70 6.54 -10.75 -25.41
CA THR A 70 6.45 -10.67 -26.88
C THR A 70 7.09 -11.88 -27.54
N VAL A 71 6.59 -12.28 -28.70
CA VAL A 71 7.17 -13.39 -29.48
C VAL A 71 8.66 -13.17 -29.75
N ALA A 72 9.03 -11.96 -30.17
CA ALA A 72 10.42 -11.60 -30.47
C ALA A 72 11.33 -11.48 -29.24
N GLY A 73 10.75 -11.45 -28.05
CA GLY A 73 11.53 -11.31 -26.81
C GLY A 73 12.15 -12.63 -26.31
N TRP A 74 11.70 -13.77 -26.84
CA TRP A 74 12.21 -15.07 -26.44
C TRP A 74 13.55 -15.38 -27.11
N SER A 75 14.52 -15.82 -26.30
CA SER A 75 15.83 -16.28 -26.75
C SER A 75 16.23 -17.52 -25.96
N GLY A 76 16.41 -18.65 -26.64
CA GLY A 76 16.73 -19.92 -25.97
C GLY A 76 15.69 -20.35 -24.94
N ASN A 77 14.42 -20.22 -25.25
CA ASN A 77 13.28 -20.50 -24.37
C ASN A 77 13.25 -19.62 -23.09
N SER A 78 13.87 -18.45 -23.12
CA SER A 78 13.90 -17.52 -22.00
C SER A 78 13.63 -16.10 -22.45
N GLN A 79 12.93 -15.32 -21.62
CA GLN A 79 12.67 -13.90 -21.84
C GLN A 79 12.79 -13.15 -20.50
N THR A 80 13.65 -12.13 -20.45
CA THR A 80 13.75 -11.24 -19.30
C THR A 80 13.05 -9.92 -19.59
N ILE A 81 12.22 -9.47 -18.64
CA ILE A 81 11.47 -8.23 -18.73
C ILE A 81 11.82 -7.30 -17.57
N THR A 82 11.73 -6.00 -17.81
CA THR A 82 11.89 -4.99 -16.75
C THR A 82 10.58 -4.77 -16.00
N VAL A 83 10.60 -4.89 -14.68
CA VAL A 83 9.45 -4.70 -13.80
C VAL A 83 9.88 -3.86 -12.59
N SER A 84 9.53 -2.58 -12.62
CA SER A 84 9.88 -1.66 -11.52
C SER A 84 9.25 -2.11 -10.20
N GLY A 85 10.02 -2.05 -9.12
CA GLY A 85 9.58 -2.44 -7.78
C GLY A 85 9.83 -3.91 -7.43
N VAL A 86 10.23 -4.74 -8.38
CA VAL A 86 10.72 -6.09 -8.10
C VAL A 86 12.12 -5.98 -7.47
N THR A 87 12.37 -6.77 -6.44
CA THR A 87 13.71 -6.95 -5.84
C THR A 87 14.06 -8.44 -5.86
N ALA A 88 15.29 -8.79 -5.53
CA ALA A 88 15.68 -10.20 -5.49
C ALA A 88 14.89 -11.04 -4.47
N ASN A 89 14.28 -10.41 -3.46
CA ASN A 89 13.72 -11.10 -2.29
C ASN A 89 12.28 -10.73 -1.95
N ASN A 90 11.64 -9.75 -2.62
CA ASN A 90 10.24 -9.45 -2.32
C ASN A 90 9.30 -10.51 -2.91
N ALA A 91 8.15 -10.70 -2.28
CA ALA A 91 7.12 -11.56 -2.84
C ALA A 91 6.55 -10.94 -4.13
N VAL A 92 6.46 -11.73 -5.19
CA VAL A 92 5.83 -11.33 -6.45
C VAL A 92 4.84 -12.43 -6.85
N ILE A 93 3.59 -12.04 -7.09
CA ILE A 93 2.56 -12.95 -7.57
C ILE A 93 2.41 -12.72 -9.08
N ILE A 94 2.55 -13.78 -9.86
CA ILE A 94 2.46 -13.73 -11.31
C ILE A 94 1.32 -14.65 -11.75
N SER A 95 0.46 -14.15 -12.62
CA SER A 95 -0.65 -14.90 -13.19
C SER A 95 -0.81 -14.54 -14.66
N PRO A 96 -1.05 -15.50 -15.56
CA PRO A 96 -1.43 -15.17 -16.93
C PRO A 96 -2.75 -14.38 -16.96
N ALA A 97 -2.87 -13.43 -17.86
CA ALA A 97 -4.16 -12.81 -18.15
C ALA A 97 -5.14 -13.84 -18.71
N PRO A 98 -6.46 -13.68 -18.55
CA PRO A 98 -7.45 -14.64 -19.06
C PRO A 98 -7.29 -14.95 -20.56
N SER A 99 -6.93 -13.93 -21.35
CA SER A 99 -6.70 -14.10 -22.80
C SER A 99 -5.46 -14.93 -23.14
N SER A 100 -4.52 -15.08 -22.23
CA SER A 100 -3.26 -15.80 -22.43
C SER A 100 -3.19 -17.12 -21.66
N TYR A 101 -4.23 -17.42 -20.86
CA TYR A 101 -4.19 -18.54 -19.91
C TYR A 101 -3.91 -19.91 -20.58
N LEU A 102 -4.60 -20.20 -21.68
CA LEU A 102 -4.43 -21.48 -22.39
C LEU A 102 -3.04 -21.60 -23.00
N SER A 103 -2.62 -20.58 -23.74
CA SER A 103 -1.29 -20.58 -24.40
C SER A 103 -0.15 -20.52 -23.37
N TYR A 104 -0.33 -19.81 -22.26
CA TYR A 104 0.65 -19.80 -21.17
C TYR A 104 0.91 -21.21 -20.62
N GLY A 105 -0.14 -21.99 -20.43
CA GLY A 105 -0.04 -23.39 -20.01
C GLY A 105 0.47 -24.32 -21.12
N GLU A 106 0.04 -24.14 -22.37
CA GLU A 106 0.44 -24.94 -23.51
C GLU A 106 1.95 -24.87 -23.78
N PHE A 107 2.52 -23.67 -23.69
CA PHE A 107 3.97 -23.46 -23.88
C PHE A 107 4.78 -23.74 -22.59
N GLY A 108 4.15 -24.12 -21.49
CA GLY A 108 4.82 -24.39 -20.22
C GLY A 108 5.56 -23.18 -19.65
N VAL A 109 4.97 -21.98 -19.76
CA VAL A 109 5.61 -20.74 -19.33
C VAL A 109 5.60 -20.61 -17.82
N TYR A 110 6.72 -20.20 -17.23
CA TYR A 110 6.84 -19.92 -15.80
C TYR A 110 7.89 -18.84 -15.53
N CYS A 111 7.83 -18.21 -14.39
CA CYS A 111 8.88 -17.28 -13.92
C CYS A 111 10.03 -18.12 -13.36
N SER A 112 11.20 -18.04 -13.96
CA SER A 112 12.38 -18.84 -13.61
C SER A 112 13.38 -18.08 -12.72
N ALA A 113 13.37 -16.74 -12.76
CA ALA A 113 14.26 -15.92 -11.93
C ALA A 113 13.69 -14.54 -11.64
N GLN A 114 14.12 -13.98 -10.52
CA GLN A 114 13.76 -12.66 -10.02
C GLN A 114 15.04 -11.93 -9.60
N ALA A 115 15.16 -10.67 -10.02
CA ALA A 115 16.27 -9.80 -9.63
C ALA A 115 15.77 -8.34 -9.52
N THR A 116 16.64 -7.41 -9.14
CA THR A 116 16.28 -6.00 -9.03
C THR A 116 15.70 -5.46 -10.34
N ASN A 117 14.45 -4.99 -10.29
CA ASN A 117 13.68 -4.47 -11.42
C ASN A 117 13.57 -5.43 -12.61
N SER A 118 13.64 -6.74 -12.40
CA SER A 118 13.51 -7.69 -13.49
C SER A 118 12.91 -9.03 -13.07
N LEU A 119 12.20 -9.63 -14.02
CA LEU A 119 11.70 -11.01 -13.98
C LEU A 119 12.15 -11.74 -15.24
N THR A 120 12.61 -12.97 -15.08
CA THR A 120 12.95 -13.86 -16.19
C THR A 120 11.92 -14.96 -16.27
N PHE A 121 11.33 -15.12 -17.44
CA PHE A 121 10.42 -16.20 -17.78
C PHE A 121 11.16 -17.27 -18.58
N ALA A 122 10.81 -18.51 -18.34
CA ALA A 122 11.24 -19.66 -19.15
C ALA A 122 10.00 -20.38 -19.69
N CYS A 123 10.20 -21.20 -20.70
CA CYS A 123 9.15 -22.00 -21.33
C CYS A 123 9.70 -23.34 -21.80
N ASP A 124 8.82 -24.33 -21.93
CA ASP A 124 9.16 -25.65 -22.49
C ASP A 124 9.32 -25.58 -24.04
N SER A 125 8.47 -24.77 -24.66
CA SER A 125 8.56 -24.47 -26.10
C SER A 125 8.34 -22.98 -26.31
N THR A 126 9.10 -22.38 -27.23
CA THR A 126 9.03 -20.92 -27.49
C THR A 126 7.65 -20.53 -27.99
N PRO A 127 6.93 -19.61 -27.29
CA PRO A 127 5.63 -19.14 -27.75
C PRO A 127 5.68 -18.45 -29.12
N ASP A 128 4.75 -18.79 -29.98
CA ASP A 128 4.52 -18.15 -31.28
C ASP A 128 3.44 -17.05 -31.22
N VAL A 129 2.86 -16.85 -30.06
CA VAL A 129 1.90 -15.78 -29.72
C VAL A 129 2.39 -14.92 -28.58
N ALA A 130 1.98 -13.66 -28.55
CA ALA A 130 2.27 -12.79 -27.42
C ALA A 130 1.42 -13.17 -26.22
N LEU A 131 2.03 -13.23 -25.03
CA LEU A 131 1.36 -13.62 -23.80
C LEU A 131 1.32 -12.44 -22.82
N THR A 132 0.14 -12.13 -22.30
CA THR A 132 -0.02 -11.12 -21.26
C THR A 132 -0.02 -11.77 -19.87
N VAL A 133 0.78 -11.22 -18.97
CA VAL A 133 0.86 -11.63 -17.57
C VAL A 133 0.51 -10.47 -16.65
N ASN A 134 -0.20 -10.76 -15.57
CA ASN A 134 -0.46 -9.84 -14.47
C ASN A 134 0.54 -10.09 -13.35
N ILE A 135 1.15 -9.03 -12.86
CA ILE A 135 2.17 -9.06 -11.83
C ILE A 135 1.68 -8.21 -10.65
N PHE A 136 1.67 -8.79 -9.45
CA PHE A 136 1.29 -8.13 -8.21
C PHE A 136 2.52 -8.07 -7.30
N ILE A 137 2.90 -6.86 -6.89
CA ILE A 137 4.05 -6.60 -6.04
C ILE A 137 3.54 -5.96 -4.76
N PRO A 138 3.63 -6.61 -3.58
CA PRO A 138 3.38 -6.00 -2.28
C PRO A 138 4.33 -4.83 -2.03
N VAL A 139 3.81 -3.72 -1.55
CA VAL A 139 4.56 -2.47 -1.28
C VAL A 139 4.25 -1.92 0.09
#